data_4b25f65954b8d967e4e72c179ed3575c
#
_entry.id   4b25f65954b8d967e4e72c179ed3575c
#
_cell.length_a   1.000
_cell.length_b   1.000
_cell.length_c   1.000
_cell.angle_alpha   90.00
_cell.angle_beta   90.00
_cell.angle_gamma   90.00
#
_symmetry.space_group_name_H-M   'P 1'
#
loop_
_entity.id
_entity.type
_entity.pdbx_description
1 polymer ?
#
loop_
_entity_poly.entity_id
_entity_poly.type
_entity_poly.pdbx_seq_one_letter_code
_entity_poly.pdbx_strand_id
1 'polypeptide(L)'
;KLQIIKQNWRYIEEKHFRFVSRSDAQTFIDPEDVDWQSTDVENFPGLLRMEPGPWNPLGRVKFMFPNRFNVYLHDTNESYLFDNNVRSFSSGCIRVKRPDELAYYLLQEELGAARLEELLAASEPEQVPIKPVPVHIQYWTAWVDQEGLVNFRPDVYFRDLDLEVVLKNPAYRVMEQLQASSG
;
A
#
# COMPACT_ATOMS: atom_id res chain seq x y z
N LYS A 1 -2.69 0.25 21.17
CA LYS A 1 -1.78 1.40 21.31
C LYS A 1 -2.18 2.31 22.48
N LEU A 2 -3.44 2.72 22.63
CA LEU A 2 -3.88 3.63 23.71
C LEU A 2 -3.46 3.13 25.11
N GLN A 3 -3.62 1.84 25.41
CA GLN A 3 -3.20 1.29 26.70
C GLN A 3 -1.69 1.41 26.96
N ILE A 4 -0.88 1.32 25.92
CA ILE A 4 0.58 1.51 26.03
C ILE A 4 0.88 2.98 26.29
N ILE A 5 0.22 3.90 25.58
CA ILE A 5 0.39 5.35 25.71
C ILE A 5 -0.02 5.81 27.12
N LYS A 6 -1.11 5.27 27.69
CA LYS A 6 -1.53 5.54 29.07
C LYS A 6 -0.47 5.16 30.11
N GLN A 7 0.30 4.12 29.84
CA GLN A 7 1.39 3.68 30.74
C GLN A 7 2.68 4.47 30.50
N ASN A 8 2.95 4.80 29.24
CA ASN A 8 4.14 5.53 28.81
C ASN A 8 3.84 6.33 27.54
N TRP A 9 3.52 7.62 27.69
CA TRP A 9 3.24 8.48 26.54
C TRP A 9 4.47 8.67 25.61
N ARG A 10 5.70 8.51 26.13
CA ARG A 10 6.93 8.54 25.32
C ARG A 10 6.96 7.47 24.23
N TYR A 11 6.10 6.46 24.32
CA TYR A 11 5.87 5.51 23.23
C TYR A 11 5.54 6.20 21.90
N ILE A 12 4.90 7.36 21.93
CA ILE A 12 4.59 8.15 20.73
C ILE A 12 5.89 8.57 20.03
N GLU A 13 6.83 9.13 20.78
CA GLU A 13 8.13 9.58 20.27
C GLU A 13 9.05 8.39 19.92
N GLU A 14 9.14 7.40 20.81
CA GLU A 14 9.97 6.21 20.63
C GLU A 14 9.60 5.41 19.36
N LYS A 15 8.35 5.53 18.90
CA LYS A 15 7.83 4.89 17.68
C LYS A 15 7.73 5.85 16.50
N HIS A 16 8.38 7.01 16.56
CA HIS A 16 8.39 8.03 15.51
C HIS A 16 6.99 8.48 15.07
N PHE A 17 6.06 8.55 16.02
CA PHE A 17 4.77 9.17 15.79
C PHE A 17 4.86 10.66 16.13
N ARG A 18 4.28 11.47 15.28
CA ARG A 18 3.85 12.83 15.63
C ARG A 18 2.41 12.78 16.08
N PHE A 19 2.12 13.47 17.16
CA PHE A 19 0.78 13.64 17.64
C PHE A 19 0.24 14.99 17.13
N VAL A 20 -0.79 14.94 16.29
CA VAL A 20 -1.30 16.12 15.58
C VAL A 20 -2.79 16.30 15.81
N SER A 21 -3.26 17.54 15.69
CA SER A 21 -4.69 17.87 15.81
C SER A 21 -5.52 17.17 14.73
N ARG A 22 -6.76 16.80 15.08
CA ARG A 22 -7.73 16.25 14.12
C ARG A 22 -8.24 17.32 13.14
N SER A 23 -8.32 18.55 13.59
CA SER A 23 -8.82 19.67 12.78
C SER A 23 -7.76 20.24 11.85
N ASP A 24 -6.49 20.11 12.24
CA ASP A 24 -5.37 20.59 11.44
C ASP A 24 -4.15 19.70 11.68
N ALA A 25 -3.83 18.88 10.70
CA ALA A 25 -2.71 17.94 10.75
C ALA A 25 -1.32 18.61 10.77
N GLN A 26 -1.24 19.93 10.63
CA GLN A 26 -0.01 20.72 10.79
C GLN A 26 0.19 21.15 12.25
N THR A 27 -0.88 21.23 13.05
CA THR A 27 -0.79 21.59 14.46
C THR A 27 -0.37 20.38 15.30
N PHE A 28 0.79 20.50 15.95
CA PHE A 28 1.28 19.48 16.90
C PHE A 28 0.60 19.65 18.25
N ILE A 29 0.33 18.51 18.86
CA ILE A 29 -0.11 18.42 20.26
C ILE A 29 1.05 17.79 21.03
N ASP A 30 1.50 18.47 22.10
CA ASP A 30 2.51 17.88 22.96
C ASP A 30 1.88 16.71 23.74
N PRO A 31 2.41 15.49 23.61
CA PRO A 31 1.88 14.35 24.36
C PRO A 31 1.97 14.50 25.88
N GLU A 32 2.90 15.33 26.38
CA GLU A 32 3.09 15.59 27.80
C GLU A 32 1.93 16.40 28.40
N ASP A 33 1.28 17.24 27.60
CA ASP A 33 0.16 18.09 28.03
C ASP A 33 -1.19 17.35 28.06
N VAL A 34 -1.23 16.07 27.67
CA VAL A 34 -2.48 15.29 27.58
C VAL A 34 -2.72 14.47 28.84
N ASP A 35 -3.91 14.61 29.42
CA ASP A 35 -4.36 13.70 30.47
C ASP A 35 -4.72 12.31 29.90
N TRP A 36 -3.72 11.49 29.75
CA TRP A 36 -3.86 10.13 29.21
C TRP A 36 -4.73 9.22 30.07
N GLN A 37 -4.88 9.51 31.36
CA GLN A 37 -5.69 8.67 32.27
C GLN A 37 -7.18 8.83 31.96
N SER A 38 -7.63 10.06 31.69
CA SER A 38 -9.00 10.36 31.29
C SER A 38 -9.33 10.12 29.82
N THR A 39 -8.31 9.86 28.98
CA THR A 39 -8.46 9.66 27.54
C THR A 39 -8.97 8.26 27.22
N ASP A 40 -9.96 8.14 26.34
CA ASP A 40 -10.44 6.88 25.76
C ASP A 40 -10.43 6.92 24.22
N VAL A 41 -11.01 5.92 23.57
CA VAL A 41 -11.04 5.85 22.10
C VAL A 41 -11.95 6.93 21.49
N GLU A 42 -12.99 7.33 22.21
CA GLU A 42 -14.00 8.26 21.73
C GLU A 42 -13.51 9.71 21.87
N ASN A 43 -12.81 10.01 22.95
CA ASN A 43 -12.28 11.35 23.25
C ASN A 43 -10.78 11.51 22.91
N PHE A 44 -10.17 10.59 22.17
CA PHE A 44 -8.75 10.66 21.82
C PHE A 44 -8.45 12.00 21.13
N PRO A 45 -7.55 12.85 21.67
CA PRO A 45 -7.53 14.27 21.35
C PRO A 45 -6.89 14.63 20.00
N GLY A 46 -6.32 13.66 19.28
CA GLY A 46 -5.63 13.94 18.02
C GLY A 46 -5.51 12.73 17.11
N LEU A 47 -4.51 12.76 16.26
CA LEU A 47 -4.12 11.67 15.35
C LEU A 47 -2.64 11.33 15.58
N LEU A 48 -2.32 10.04 15.53
CA LEU A 48 -0.93 9.59 15.50
C LEU A 48 -0.51 9.45 14.03
N ARG A 49 0.35 10.34 13.55
CA ARG A 49 0.96 10.32 12.23
C ARG A 49 2.38 9.80 12.34
N MET A 50 2.71 8.73 11.63
CA MET A 50 4.09 8.27 11.56
C MET A 50 4.84 9.03 10.46
N GLU A 51 6.02 9.53 10.78
CA GLU A 51 6.86 10.25 9.84
C GLU A 51 7.41 9.32 8.74
N PRO A 52 7.68 9.86 7.53
CA PRO A 52 8.43 9.12 6.52
C PRO A 52 9.80 8.68 7.08
N GLY A 53 10.24 7.50 6.68
CA GLY A 53 11.56 7.05 7.11
C GLY A 53 11.70 5.53 7.21
N PRO A 54 12.88 5.05 7.60
CA PRO A 54 13.21 3.63 7.65
C PRO A 54 12.43 2.84 8.74
N TRP A 55 11.79 3.53 9.65
CA TRP A 55 10.90 2.96 10.69
C TRP A 55 9.44 2.85 10.23
N ASN A 56 9.06 3.58 9.16
CA ASN A 56 7.68 3.61 8.69
C ASN A 56 7.37 2.37 7.84
N PRO A 57 6.34 1.58 8.19
CA PRO A 57 5.92 0.44 7.37
C PRO A 57 5.51 0.81 5.93
N LEU A 58 5.16 2.09 5.69
CA LEU A 58 4.85 2.62 4.37
C LEU A 58 6.08 3.25 3.69
N GLY A 59 7.25 3.18 4.33
CA GLY A 59 8.50 3.75 3.84
C GLY A 59 8.43 5.26 3.61
N ARG A 60 8.97 5.71 2.48
CA ARG A 60 9.08 7.12 2.11
C ARG A 60 8.08 7.56 1.04
N VAL A 61 7.61 6.63 0.22
CA VAL A 61 6.83 6.94 -0.99
C VAL A 61 5.52 6.16 -1.02
N LYS A 62 4.43 6.84 -1.38
CA LYS A 62 3.14 6.27 -1.71
C LYS A 62 2.73 6.68 -3.12
N PHE A 63 2.21 5.73 -3.87
CA PHE A 63 1.62 5.96 -5.19
C PHE A 63 0.10 5.79 -5.07
N MET A 64 -0.60 6.90 -5.10
CA MET A 64 -2.04 6.95 -4.90
C MET A 64 -2.76 6.91 -6.26
N PHE A 65 -3.81 6.12 -6.35
CA PHE A 65 -4.70 6.07 -7.51
C PHE A 65 -6.15 5.86 -7.07
N PRO A 66 -7.14 6.43 -7.79
CA PRO A 66 -8.54 6.29 -7.43
C PRO A 66 -9.00 4.84 -7.50
N ASN A 67 -9.57 4.32 -6.40
CA ASN A 67 -10.19 3.01 -6.37
C ASN A 67 -11.15 2.89 -5.18
N ARG A 68 -12.16 2.00 -5.30
CA ARG A 68 -13.18 1.81 -4.27
C ARG A 68 -12.71 1.04 -3.02
N PHE A 69 -11.54 0.43 -3.07
CA PHE A 69 -11.01 -0.43 -2.00
C PHE A 69 -10.02 0.31 -1.08
N ASN A 70 -9.72 1.58 -1.38
CA ASN A 70 -8.74 2.39 -0.67
C ASN A 70 -7.36 1.70 -0.57
N VAL A 71 -6.96 1.03 -1.65
CA VAL A 71 -5.62 0.43 -1.78
C VAL A 71 -4.70 1.37 -2.54
N TYR A 72 -3.40 1.26 -2.28
CA TYR A 72 -2.35 2.03 -2.93
C TYR A 72 -1.07 1.21 -3.02
N LEU A 73 -0.14 1.66 -3.87
CA LEU A 73 1.22 1.13 -3.88
C LEU A 73 2.07 1.94 -2.90
N HIS A 74 3.02 1.31 -2.21
CA HIS A 74 3.87 2.02 -1.25
C HIS A 74 5.24 1.36 -1.09
N ASP A 75 6.18 2.14 -0.62
CA ASP A 75 7.47 1.71 -0.10
C ASP A 75 7.30 0.86 1.18
N THR A 76 8.38 0.28 1.68
CA THR A 76 8.37 -0.52 2.90
C THR A 76 9.72 -0.51 3.60
N ASN A 77 9.70 -0.51 4.92
CA ASN A 77 10.88 -0.77 5.75
C ASN A 77 11.24 -2.27 5.84
N GLU A 78 10.38 -3.15 5.30
CA GLU A 78 10.55 -4.60 5.34
C GLU A 78 10.92 -5.16 3.96
N SER A 79 11.94 -4.59 3.31
CA SER A 79 12.38 -4.98 1.95
C SER A 79 12.79 -6.46 1.87
N TYR A 80 13.24 -7.07 2.97
CA TYR A 80 13.58 -8.48 3.05
C TYR A 80 12.39 -9.42 2.75
N LEU A 81 11.16 -8.95 2.89
CA LEU A 81 9.96 -9.72 2.56
C LEU A 81 9.85 -10.07 1.06
N PHE A 82 10.54 -9.31 0.21
CA PHE A 82 10.60 -9.62 -1.23
C PHE A 82 11.44 -10.85 -1.56
N ASP A 83 12.21 -11.37 -0.62
CA ASP A 83 12.99 -12.60 -0.79
C ASP A 83 12.15 -13.87 -0.55
N ASN A 84 10.92 -13.70 -0.03
CA ASN A 84 9.99 -14.79 0.16
C ASN A 84 9.25 -15.17 -1.14
N ASN A 85 8.99 -16.45 -1.33
CA ASN A 85 8.19 -16.95 -2.45
C ASN A 85 6.69 -16.65 -2.29
N VAL A 86 6.17 -16.70 -1.05
CA VAL A 86 4.79 -16.31 -0.71
C VAL A 86 4.84 -14.93 -0.08
N ARG A 87 4.08 -13.98 -0.64
CA ARG A 87 4.16 -12.55 -0.29
C ARG A 87 2.81 -11.94 0.12
N SER A 88 1.88 -12.74 0.62
CA SER A 88 0.57 -12.29 1.10
C SER A 88 0.64 -11.74 2.54
N PHE A 89 1.42 -10.67 2.75
CA PHE A 89 1.69 -10.10 4.09
C PHE A 89 0.90 -8.83 4.40
N SER A 90 0.05 -8.35 3.47
CA SER A 90 -0.72 -7.12 3.67
C SER A 90 -2.22 -7.39 3.71
N SER A 91 -2.99 -6.41 4.19
CA SER A 91 -4.46 -6.44 4.16
C SER A 91 -5.05 -5.87 2.86
N GLY A 92 -4.23 -5.62 1.84
CA GLY A 92 -4.69 -5.14 0.53
C GLY A 92 -3.72 -4.18 -0.17
N CYS A 93 -3.04 -3.28 0.55
CA CYS A 93 -2.04 -2.39 -0.05
C CYS A 93 -0.84 -3.17 -0.59
N ILE A 94 -0.19 -2.66 -1.62
CA ILE A 94 0.84 -3.36 -2.38
C ILE A 94 2.19 -2.72 -2.11
N ARG A 95 3.15 -3.50 -1.59
CA ARG A 95 4.53 -3.08 -1.41
C ARG A 95 5.27 -3.05 -2.74
N VAL A 96 6.11 -2.03 -2.93
CA VAL A 96 6.97 -1.87 -4.11
C VAL A 96 8.42 -2.14 -3.71
N LYS A 97 9.11 -3.03 -4.43
CA LYS A 97 10.51 -3.40 -4.10
C LYS A 97 11.49 -2.26 -4.42
N ARG A 98 11.22 -1.49 -5.48
CA ARG A 98 12.07 -0.40 -5.96
C ARG A 98 11.24 0.89 -6.11
N PRO A 99 10.78 1.48 -4.99
CA PRO A 99 9.87 2.61 -5.03
C PRO A 99 10.50 3.88 -5.59
N ASP A 100 11.80 4.10 -5.31
CA ASP A 100 12.53 5.25 -5.82
C ASP A 100 12.63 5.21 -7.35
N GLU A 101 12.95 4.04 -7.93
CA GLU A 101 13.01 3.87 -9.38
C GLU A 101 11.64 4.11 -10.04
N LEU A 102 10.56 3.66 -9.40
CA LEU A 102 9.22 3.94 -9.90
C LEU A 102 8.90 5.44 -9.82
N ALA A 103 9.29 6.12 -8.75
CA ALA A 103 9.12 7.56 -8.61
C ALA A 103 9.93 8.32 -9.69
N TYR A 104 11.17 7.92 -9.94
CA TYR A 104 11.98 8.48 -11.03
C TYR A 104 11.31 8.27 -12.39
N TYR A 105 10.84 7.06 -12.69
CA TYR A 105 10.18 6.75 -13.95
C TYR A 105 8.93 7.62 -14.18
N LEU A 106 8.17 7.90 -13.12
CA LEU A 106 6.93 8.67 -13.22
C LEU A 106 7.13 10.19 -13.25
N LEU A 107 8.19 10.70 -12.65
CA LEU A 107 8.31 12.14 -12.31
C LEU A 107 9.53 12.84 -12.92
N GLN A 108 10.56 12.11 -13.37
CA GLN A 108 11.82 12.71 -13.81
C GLN A 108 11.66 13.73 -14.95
N GLU A 109 10.74 13.48 -15.87
CA GLU A 109 10.48 14.39 -16.99
C GLU A 109 9.80 15.70 -16.56
N GLU A 110 8.98 15.65 -15.52
CA GLU A 110 8.21 16.79 -15.04
C GLU A 110 8.97 17.63 -14.00
N LEU A 111 9.67 16.97 -13.07
CA LEU A 111 10.32 17.63 -11.94
C LEU A 111 11.85 17.76 -12.09
N GLY A 112 12.47 16.89 -12.90
CA GLY A 112 13.93 16.72 -12.93
C GLY A 112 14.48 15.95 -11.72
N ALA A 113 15.68 15.38 -11.88
CA ALA A 113 16.30 14.51 -10.88
C ALA A 113 16.56 15.21 -9.54
N ALA A 114 17.06 16.45 -9.56
CA ALA A 114 17.41 17.19 -8.35
C ALA A 114 16.19 17.43 -7.44
N ARG A 115 15.06 17.86 -7.99
CA ARG A 115 13.84 18.07 -7.21
C ARG A 115 13.28 16.76 -6.64
N LEU A 116 13.40 15.69 -7.39
CA LEU A 116 12.96 14.38 -6.94
C LEU A 116 13.82 13.85 -5.79
N GLU A 117 15.13 14.05 -5.84
CA GLU A 117 16.06 13.72 -4.74
C GLU A 117 15.73 14.52 -3.47
N GLU A 118 15.44 15.82 -3.61
CA GLU A 118 14.98 16.65 -2.49
C GLU A 118 13.71 16.11 -1.85
N LEU A 119 12.72 15.74 -2.66
CA LEU A 119 11.45 15.18 -2.19
C LEU A 119 11.65 13.83 -1.46
N LEU A 120 12.48 12.95 -2.00
CA LEU A 120 12.78 11.65 -1.41
C LEU A 120 13.60 11.78 -0.10
N ALA A 121 14.36 12.86 0.06
CA ALA A 121 15.12 13.16 1.27
C ALA A 121 14.32 13.94 2.33
N ALA A 122 13.16 14.49 1.97
CA ALA A 122 12.36 15.32 2.85
C ALA A 122 11.78 14.54 4.04
N SER A 123 11.76 15.17 5.22
CA SER A 123 11.14 14.62 6.43
C SER A 123 9.62 14.85 6.46
N GLU A 124 9.12 15.86 5.75
CA GLU A 124 7.69 16.15 5.64
C GLU A 124 7.14 15.60 4.32
N PRO A 125 5.98 14.94 4.35
CA PRO A 125 5.37 14.40 3.14
C PRO A 125 4.79 15.52 2.26
N GLU A 126 5.13 15.46 0.98
CA GLU A 126 4.58 16.33 -0.06
C GLU A 126 3.75 15.51 -1.06
N GLN A 127 2.60 16.02 -1.47
CA GLN A 127 1.79 15.39 -2.52
C GLN A 127 2.15 16.02 -3.86
N VAL A 128 2.62 15.17 -4.77
CA VAL A 128 2.97 15.58 -6.12
C VAL A 128 1.96 14.98 -7.10
N PRO A 129 1.12 15.79 -7.74
CA PRO A 129 0.23 15.30 -8.79
C PRO A 129 1.05 14.91 -10.03
N ILE A 130 0.69 13.79 -10.64
CA ILE A 130 1.34 13.31 -11.85
C ILE A 130 0.34 13.17 -12.99
N LYS A 131 0.83 13.13 -14.22
CA LYS A 131 0.04 12.72 -15.37
C LYS A 131 -0.52 11.31 -15.12
N PRO A 132 -1.84 11.09 -15.26
CA PRO A 132 -2.43 9.80 -14.96
C PRO A 132 -1.84 8.66 -15.77
N VAL A 133 -1.47 7.57 -15.08
CA VAL A 133 -1.01 6.32 -15.67
C VAL A 133 -1.99 5.22 -15.30
N PRO A 134 -2.49 4.41 -16.27
CA PRO A 134 -3.37 3.29 -15.96
C PRO A 134 -2.68 2.26 -15.06
N VAL A 135 -3.37 1.83 -13.99
CA VAL A 135 -2.90 0.80 -13.08
C VAL A 135 -3.81 -0.41 -13.18
N HIS A 136 -3.25 -1.56 -13.58
CA HIS A 136 -3.95 -2.84 -13.68
C HIS A 136 -3.41 -3.79 -12.62
N ILE A 137 -4.26 -4.16 -11.66
CA ILE A 137 -3.94 -5.15 -10.61
C ILE A 137 -4.65 -6.45 -10.97
N GLN A 138 -3.86 -7.49 -11.21
CA GLN A 138 -4.37 -8.80 -11.61
C GLN A 138 -3.84 -9.89 -10.65
N TYR A 139 -4.65 -10.93 -10.46
CA TYR A 139 -4.28 -12.12 -9.71
C TYR A 139 -4.29 -13.34 -10.64
N TRP A 140 -3.14 -13.92 -10.83
CA TRP A 140 -2.95 -15.07 -11.71
C TRP A 140 -2.16 -16.15 -10.96
N THR A 141 -2.66 -17.36 -11.02
CA THR A 141 -2.01 -18.56 -10.48
C THR A 141 -1.29 -19.35 -11.56
N ALA A 142 -1.62 -19.10 -12.84
CA ALA A 142 -0.94 -19.63 -14.00
C ALA A 142 -0.73 -18.56 -15.07
N TRP A 143 0.45 -18.51 -15.70
CA TRP A 143 0.73 -17.62 -16.82
C TRP A 143 1.84 -18.20 -17.71
N VAL A 144 1.94 -17.69 -18.92
CA VAL A 144 3.02 -17.99 -19.86
C VAL A 144 3.98 -16.81 -19.85
N ASP A 145 5.29 -17.07 -19.69
CA ASP A 145 6.32 -16.04 -19.75
C ASP A 145 6.74 -15.70 -21.19
N GLN A 146 7.73 -14.81 -21.33
CA GLN A 146 8.21 -14.36 -22.65
C GLN A 146 8.93 -15.45 -23.43
N GLU A 147 9.46 -16.47 -22.75
CA GLU A 147 10.09 -17.63 -23.31
C GLU A 147 9.09 -18.73 -23.73
N GLY A 148 7.79 -18.51 -23.48
CA GLY A 148 6.73 -19.46 -23.77
C GLY A 148 6.56 -20.57 -22.74
N LEU A 149 7.21 -20.47 -21.57
CA LEU A 149 7.11 -21.46 -20.49
C LEU A 149 5.88 -21.16 -19.63
N VAL A 150 5.18 -22.22 -19.25
CA VAL A 150 4.04 -22.14 -18.31
C VAL A 150 4.54 -22.09 -16.88
N ASN A 151 4.15 -21.07 -16.17
CA ASN A 151 4.48 -20.83 -14.79
C ASN A 151 3.24 -21.04 -13.91
N PHE A 152 3.42 -21.56 -12.69
CA PHE A 152 2.36 -21.75 -11.70
C PHE A 152 2.73 -21.14 -10.35
N ARG A 153 1.72 -20.69 -9.60
CA ARG A 153 1.82 -20.26 -8.21
C ARG A 153 0.70 -20.86 -7.37
N PRO A 154 0.93 -21.07 -6.06
CA PRO A 154 -0.15 -21.48 -5.16
C PRO A 154 -1.30 -20.45 -5.17
N ASP A 155 -2.52 -20.95 -5.19
CA ASP A 155 -3.72 -20.11 -5.06
C ASP A 155 -3.94 -19.70 -3.59
N VAL A 156 -3.24 -18.66 -3.15
CA VAL A 156 -3.27 -18.19 -1.76
C VAL A 156 -4.59 -17.50 -1.37
N TYR A 157 -5.47 -17.19 -2.34
CA TYR A 157 -6.77 -16.56 -2.12
C TYR A 157 -7.95 -17.47 -2.47
N PHE A 158 -7.68 -18.74 -2.80
CA PHE A 158 -8.70 -19.75 -3.15
C PHE A 158 -9.65 -19.35 -4.27
N ARG A 159 -9.15 -18.57 -5.25
CA ARG A 159 -9.98 -18.08 -6.37
C ARG A 159 -10.08 -19.07 -7.52
N ASP A 160 -9.15 -20.01 -7.63
CA ASP A 160 -9.18 -21.03 -8.68
C ASP A 160 -10.35 -22.01 -8.47
N LEU A 161 -10.80 -22.23 -7.23
CA LEU A 161 -11.97 -23.05 -6.95
C LEU A 161 -13.23 -22.47 -7.57
N ASP A 162 -13.44 -21.16 -7.47
CA ASP A 162 -14.59 -20.48 -8.08
C ASP A 162 -14.52 -20.58 -9.61
N LEU A 163 -13.33 -20.40 -10.19
CA LEU A 163 -13.11 -20.54 -11.62
C LEU A 163 -13.36 -21.98 -12.09
N GLU A 164 -12.89 -22.98 -11.34
CA GLU A 164 -13.10 -24.39 -11.64
C GLU A 164 -14.61 -24.76 -11.67
N VAL A 165 -15.38 -24.25 -10.71
CA VAL A 165 -16.84 -24.46 -10.67
C VAL A 165 -17.52 -23.87 -11.91
N VAL A 166 -17.13 -22.65 -12.32
CA VAL A 166 -17.66 -22.01 -13.52
C VAL A 166 -17.29 -22.78 -14.78
N LEU A 167 -16.02 -23.19 -14.94
CA LEU A 167 -15.54 -23.91 -16.12
C LEU A 167 -16.15 -25.32 -16.25
N LYS A 168 -16.47 -25.96 -15.12
CA LYS A 168 -17.13 -27.28 -15.10
C LYS A 168 -18.65 -27.19 -15.40
N ASN A 169 -19.24 -26.00 -15.35
CA ASN A 169 -20.66 -25.81 -15.60
C ASN A 169 -20.96 -26.03 -17.09
N PRO A 170 -21.85 -27.01 -17.46
CA PRO A 170 -22.18 -27.29 -18.86
C PRO A 170 -22.75 -26.09 -19.62
N ALA A 171 -23.46 -25.19 -18.93
CA ALA A 171 -24.03 -23.98 -19.54
C ALA A 171 -22.92 -23.01 -20.06
N TYR A 172 -21.77 -22.98 -19.42
CA TYR A 172 -20.65 -22.14 -19.86
C TYR A 172 -20.01 -22.64 -21.17
N ARG A 173 -19.90 -23.97 -21.34
CA ARG A 173 -19.38 -24.59 -22.56
C ARG A 173 -20.28 -24.35 -23.78
N VAL A 174 -21.59 -24.24 -23.57
CA VAL A 174 -22.54 -23.92 -24.64
C VAL A 174 -22.36 -22.48 -25.12
N MET A 175 -22.11 -21.54 -24.20
CA MET A 175 -21.89 -20.13 -24.58
C MET A 175 -20.58 -19.93 -25.41
N GLU A 176 -19.49 -20.63 -25.07
CA GLU A 176 -18.26 -20.61 -25.87
C GLU A 176 -18.49 -21.15 -27.30
N GLN A 177 -19.24 -22.24 -27.43
CA GLN A 177 -19.57 -22.81 -28.73
C GLN A 177 -20.44 -21.88 -29.60
N LEU A 178 -21.36 -21.16 -28.99
CA LEU A 178 -22.20 -20.18 -29.69
C LEU A 178 -21.43 -18.95 -30.12
N GLN A 179 -20.46 -18.50 -29.33
CA GLN A 179 -19.57 -17.39 -29.69
C GLN A 179 -18.57 -17.78 -30.80
N ALA A 180 -18.02 -18.98 -30.75
CA ALA A 180 -17.12 -19.52 -31.77
C ALA A 180 -17.81 -19.79 -33.13
N SER A 181 -19.12 -20.00 -33.13
CA SER A 181 -19.93 -20.24 -34.34
C SER A 181 -20.49 -18.96 -34.97
N SER A 182 -20.33 -17.79 -34.32
CA SER A 182 -20.82 -16.48 -34.80
C SER A 182 -19.71 -15.52 -35.24
N GLY A 183 -18.47 -15.96 -35.34
CA GLY A 183 -17.32 -15.24 -35.91
C GLY A 183 -16.71 -15.97 -37.08
#